data_4b8abc7ac1160f187aa42e7ab5d9e584
#
_entry.id   4b8abc7ac1160f187aa42e7ab5d9e584
#
_cell.length_a   1.000
_cell.length_b   1.000
_cell.length_c   1.000
_cell.angle_alpha   90.00
_cell.angle_beta   90.00
_cell.angle_gamma   90.00
#
_symmetry.space_group_name_H-M   'P 1'
#
loop_
_entity.id
_entity.type
_entity.pdbx_description
1 polymer ?
#
loop_
_entity_poly.entity_id
_entity_poly.type
_entity_poly.pdbx_seq_one_letter_code
_entity_poly.pdbx_strand_id
1 'polypeptide(L)'
;MKLHLPFLPAVLALASLLIPFSVFADEKADAGSAPTAEEKQAAETLTKRGALVQPLAAGVNWSYVNFRGVEKPDAATFALLAKMTSAVELDLAGTQFQAADLAGVAALKNLRKLNLSRTNANDAVLAHVKGLAQLESLNLFHTEVTDAGAQQLAGLKNLKRIYLFETKVTDAGAAALAKALPGVRIERGWDLNLPPPTVAVAAPPAKPEPPKPPQPKPEPPKVVAPAPAKPVEKTEPPKVAAPAKVAALAPAKPEEVGMDSAKLAAIKPAMEELLKQNRAAGVVTLVVRDGRIVHQDAAGMANIEKKKAMTPDAIFWIASMTKGLTSTAVMILADEGKLSLDEPASKWLPELGKVKVSNGRALFRPITLRDLLSHTSGIPDPARKPSDGNVPIAQYALDLLKEPFDFQPGSEFEYGFGLTVAGRIVEIASGRTFEQFIGERIIAPLGMKDTTWHPDAAQRERIARTYKLGTDGQALVPAHNAFLTSDPDIRREAEPSGGLFSTAADMARFYQMVLNGGEFDGKRIVSAKGVTEMTKPHAASGKPIQYGLGWFNNATEKKVTPHMSDKSFGHGGAFGTHGWVDPEKKMIVVYMVQNVLVPKGGELRDKFLELAAGAVK
;
A
#
# COMPACT_ATOMS: atom_id res chain seq x y z
N MET A 1 12.57 -34.80 -44.56
CA MET A 1 11.46 -33.85 -44.74
C MET A 1 11.30 -33.13 -43.38
N LYS A 2 11.91 -31.93 -43.24
CA LYS A 2 11.89 -31.14 -42.01
C LYS A 2 10.79 -30.11 -42.13
N LEU A 3 9.74 -30.22 -41.32
CA LEU A 3 8.71 -29.14 -41.19
C LEU A 3 9.23 -28.10 -40.19
N HIS A 4 9.44 -26.91 -40.69
CA HIS A 4 9.57 -25.70 -39.87
C HIS A 4 8.19 -25.19 -39.47
N LEU A 5 7.92 -25.12 -38.19
CA LEU A 5 6.82 -24.30 -37.62
C LEU A 5 7.41 -22.96 -37.16
N PRO A 6 6.77 -21.84 -37.47
CA PRO A 6 7.25 -20.53 -37.02
C PRO A 6 6.90 -20.31 -35.55
N PHE A 7 7.88 -19.80 -34.80
CA PHE A 7 7.70 -19.24 -33.45
C PHE A 7 6.78 -18.02 -33.50
N LEU A 8 5.63 -18.09 -32.82
CA LEU A 8 4.88 -16.91 -32.41
C LEU A 8 5.52 -16.36 -31.11
N PRO A 9 5.83 -15.06 -31.03
CA PRO A 9 6.23 -14.48 -29.75
C PRO A 9 4.99 -14.37 -28.86
N ALA A 10 5.09 -14.93 -27.66
CA ALA A 10 4.12 -14.73 -26.60
C ALA A 10 4.09 -13.24 -26.21
N VAL A 11 3.03 -12.55 -26.59
CA VAL A 11 2.71 -11.21 -26.11
C VAL A 11 2.34 -11.35 -24.64
N LEU A 12 3.25 -10.90 -23.74
CA LEU A 12 2.89 -10.63 -22.36
C LEU A 12 1.89 -9.49 -22.36
N ALA A 13 0.63 -9.81 -22.19
CA ALA A 13 -0.40 -8.84 -21.84
C ALA A 13 -0.13 -8.42 -20.38
N LEU A 14 0.61 -7.30 -20.19
CA LEU A 14 0.51 -6.54 -18.96
C LEU A 14 -0.93 -6.05 -18.88
N ALA A 15 -1.67 -6.54 -17.89
CA ALA A 15 -2.97 -6.01 -17.54
C ALA A 15 -2.79 -4.55 -17.11
N SER A 16 -3.08 -3.63 -18.03
CA SER A 16 -3.17 -2.22 -17.76
C SER A 16 -4.37 -1.97 -16.85
N LEU A 17 -4.14 -1.36 -15.70
CA LEU A 17 -5.17 -0.85 -14.79
C LEU A 17 -6.12 0.07 -15.56
N LEU A 18 -7.28 -0.44 -15.87
CA LEU A 18 -8.42 0.32 -16.36
C LEU A 18 -9.03 1.05 -15.17
N ILE A 19 -8.93 2.37 -15.17
CA ILE A 19 -9.57 3.25 -14.22
C ILE A 19 -11.00 3.54 -14.70
N PRO A 20 -12.05 3.02 -14.08
CA PRO A 20 -13.40 3.44 -14.42
C PRO A 20 -13.77 4.74 -13.71
N PHE A 21 -14.51 5.53 -14.41
CA PHE A 21 -15.00 6.86 -14.09
C PHE A 21 -16.38 6.84 -13.45
N SER A 22 -16.52 7.51 -12.31
CA SER A 22 -17.83 7.96 -11.85
C SER A 22 -17.72 9.32 -11.16
N VAL A 23 -17.82 10.38 -11.94
CA VAL A 23 -18.28 11.69 -11.46
C VAL A 23 -19.21 12.26 -12.53
N PHE A 24 -20.42 11.75 -12.63
CA PHE A 24 -21.57 12.40 -13.27
C PHE A 24 -22.85 11.62 -12.92
N ALA A 25 -23.38 11.90 -11.74
CA ALA A 25 -24.77 11.59 -11.44
C ALA A 25 -25.35 12.85 -10.78
N ASP A 26 -25.71 13.81 -11.62
CA ASP A 26 -26.85 14.73 -11.49
C ASP A 26 -26.72 15.85 -12.52
N GLU A 27 -26.96 15.48 -13.78
CA GLU A 27 -27.46 16.30 -14.87
C GLU A 27 -27.65 15.30 -16.02
N LYS A 28 -28.64 15.49 -16.89
CA LYS A 28 -28.82 14.67 -18.10
C LYS A 28 -27.47 14.54 -18.76
N ALA A 29 -26.84 13.34 -18.67
CA ALA A 29 -25.48 13.11 -19.10
C ALA A 29 -25.37 13.59 -20.56
N ASP A 30 -24.60 14.65 -20.80
CA ASP A 30 -24.21 15.01 -22.15
C ASP A 30 -23.41 13.85 -22.73
N ALA A 31 -24.04 13.09 -23.62
CA ALA A 31 -23.45 11.91 -24.23
C ALA A 31 -22.28 12.25 -25.17
N GLY A 32 -21.98 13.53 -25.38
CA GLY A 32 -21.00 14.02 -26.34
C GLY A 32 -21.47 13.87 -27.78
N SER A 33 -20.90 14.63 -28.68
CA SER A 33 -21.12 14.49 -30.12
C SER A 33 -20.51 13.19 -30.65
N ALA A 34 -21.18 12.53 -31.59
CA ALA A 34 -20.65 11.31 -32.21
C ALA A 34 -19.28 11.58 -32.87
N PRO A 35 -18.28 10.69 -32.66
CA PRO A 35 -16.95 10.86 -33.24
C PRO A 35 -17.00 10.95 -34.76
N THR A 36 -16.27 11.93 -35.32
CA THR A 36 -16.15 12.10 -36.77
C THR A 36 -15.42 10.92 -37.42
N ALA A 37 -15.49 10.80 -38.74
CA ALA A 37 -14.76 9.78 -39.49
C ALA A 37 -13.22 9.95 -39.27
N GLU A 38 -12.74 11.19 -39.25
CA GLU A 38 -11.30 11.50 -38.98
C GLU A 38 -10.88 11.09 -37.55
N GLU A 39 -11.74 11.34 -36.57
CA GLU A 39 -11.48 10.95 -35.19
C GLU A 39 -11.44 9.42 -35.02
N LYS A 40 -12.38 8.70 -35.65
CA LYS A 40 -12.37 7.23 -35.65
C LYS A 40 -11.08 6.68 -36.26
N GLN A 41 -10.66 7.23 -37.39
CA GLN A 41 -9.43 6.84 -38.07
C GLN A 41 -8.18 7.15 -37.20
N ALA A 42 -8.16 8.30 -36.53
CA ALA A 42 -7.11 8.66 -35.60
C ALA A 42 -7.06 7.69 -34.40
N ALA A 43 -8.21 7.37 -33.82
CA ALA A 43 -8.33 6.41 -32.72
C ALA A 43 -7.82 5.01 -33.10
N GLU A 44 -8.20 4.51 -34.28
CA GLU A 44 -7.70 3.24 -34.80
C GLU A 44 -6.18 3.26 -35.01
N THR A 45 -5.66 4.37 -35.54
CA THR A 45 -4.23 4.52 -35.80
C THR A 45 -3.44 4.60 -34.49
N LEU A 46 -3.93 5.35 -33.49
CA LEU A 46 -3.36 5.39 -32.15
C LEU A 46 -3.36 4.00 -31.50
N THR A 47 -4.48 3.26 -31.62
CA THR A 47 -4.59 1.90 -31.08
C THR A 47 -3.59 0.94 -31.76
N LYS A 48 -3.44 1.01 -33.09
CA LYS A 48 -2.43 0.22 -33.82
C LYS A 48 -1.00 0.54 -33.39
N ARG A 49 -0.74 1.76 -32.89
CA ARG A 49 0.56 2.20 -32.36
C ARG A 49 0.75 1.88 -30.87
N GLY A 50 -0.21 1.20 -30.24
CA GLY A 50 -0.13 0.76 -28.82
C GLY A 50 -0.82 1.68 -27.83
N ALA A 51 -1.45 2.78 -28.26
CA ALA A 51 -2.24 3.60 -27.37
C ALA A 51 -3.58 2.90 -27.04
N LEU A 52 -4.06 3.06 -25.81
CA LEU A 52 -5.40 2.68 -25.44
C LEU A 52 -6.35 3.84 -25.74
N VAL A 53 -7.31 3.61 -26.62
CA VAL A 53 -8.40 4.57 -26.91
C VAL A 53 -9.72 3.87 -26.65
N GLN A 54 -10.51 4.38 -25.71
CA GLN A 54 -11.77 3.75 -25.33
C GLN A 54 -12.81 4.79 -24.92
N PRO A 55 -14.12 4.52 -25.11
CA PRO A 55 -15.18 5.35 -24.57
C PRO A 55 -15.17 5.29 -23.05
N LEU A 56 -15.53 6.39 -22.38
CA LEU A 56 -15.61 6.46 -20.91
C LEU A 56 -16.69 5.55 -20.33
N ALA A 57 -17.80 5.35 -21.08
CA ALA A 57 -18.88 4.47 -20.68
C ALA A 57 -19.65 3.99 -21.91
N ALA A 58 -20.44 2.91 -21.76
CA ALA A 58 -21.32 2.43 -22.82
C ALA A 58 -22.38 3.50 -23.17
N GLY A 59 -22.51 3.81 -24.46
CA GLY A 59 -23.48 4.82 -24.95
C GLY A 59 -23.01 6.27 -24.82
N VAL A 60 -21.75 6.51 -24.41
CA VAL A 60 -21.14 7.84 -24.30
C VAL A 60 -20.06 7.98 -25.37
N ASN A 61 -20.05 9.12 -26.06
CA ASN A 61 -19.07 9.41 -27.11
C ASN A 61 -17.75 10.03 -26.57
N TRP A 62 -17.69 10.38 -25.28
CA TRP A 62 -16.47 10.87 -24.65
C TRP A 62 -15.43 9.78 -24.55
N SER A 63 -14.16 10.09 -24.84
CA SER A 63 -13.09 9.12 -24.89
C SER A 63 -11.98 9.39 -23.88
N TYR A 64 -11.34 8.30 -23.44
CA TYR A 64 -10.07 8.24 -22.72
C TYR A 64 -8.97 7.81 -23.68
N VAL A 65 -7.85 8.54 -23.67
CA VAL A 65 -6.68 8.24 -24.49
C VAL A 65 -5.47 8.06 -23.58
N ASN A 66 -4.76 6.92 -23.70
CA ASN A 66 -3.60 6.59 -22.88
C ASN A 66 -2.43 6.08 -23.74
N PHE A 67 -1.27 6.70 -23.56
CA PHE A 67 -0.05 6.43 -24.32
C PHE A 67 0.93 5.46 -23.64
N ARG A 68 0.63 4.92 -22.47
CA ARG A 68 1.56 4.04 -21.72
C ARG A 68 2.02 2.81 -22.50
N GLY A 69 1.24 2.32 -23.46
CA GLY A 69 1.59 1.21 -24.32
C GLY A 69 2.34 1.61 -25.60
N VAL A 70 2.57 2.90 -25.84
CA VAL A 70 3.30 3.38 -27.02
C VAL A 70 4.79 3.44 -26.69
N GLU A 71 5.58 2.50 -27.23
CA GLU A 71 6.99 2.37 -26.86
C GLU A 71 7.84 3.60 -27.19
N LYS A 72 7.64 4.22 -28.34
CA LYS A 72 8.38 5.42 -28.79
C LYS A 72 7.46 6.30 -29.65
N PRO A 73 6.60 7.13 -29.02
CA PRO A 73 5.73 8.01 -29.78
C PRO A 73 6.56 9.05 -30.53
N ASP A 74 6.30 9.16 -31.83
CA ASP A 74 6.89 10.17 -32.72
C ASP A 74 5.95 11.37 -32.90
N ALA A 75 6.44 12.43 -33.54
CA ALA A 75 5.65 13.62 -33.85
C ALA A 75 4.36 13.30 -34.61
N ALA A 76 4.39 12.29 -35.50
CA ALA A 76 3.20 11.85 -36.23
C ALA A 76 2.16 11.15 -35.34
N THR A 77 2.61 10.48 -34.25
CA THR A 77 1.72 9.90 -33.25
C THR A 77 1.03 11.00 -32.43
N PHE A 78 1.78 11.99 -31.96
CA PHE A 78 1.23 13.12 -31.22
C PHE A 78 0.31 14.01 -32.07
N ALA A 79 0.58 14.17 -33.36
CA ALA A 79 -0.27 14.94 -34.27
C ALA A 79 -1.71 14.38 -34.37
N LEU A 80 -1.90 13.07 -34.14
CA LEU A 80 -3.22 12.44 -34.11
C LEU A 80 -4.09 12.95 -32.96
N LEU A 81 -3.48 13.45 -31.87
CA LEU A 81 -4.23 14.02 -30.75
C LEU A 81 -5.13 15.18 -31.18
N ALA A 82 -4.69 16.01 -32.14
CA ALA A 82 -5.51 17.11 -32.63
C ALA A 82 -6.86 16.68 -33.21
N LYS A 83 -6.98 15.40 -33.61
CA LYS A 83 -8.21 14.81 -34.16
C LYS A 83 -9.11 14.18 -33.09
N MET A 84 -8.59 13.97 -31.86
CA MET A 84 -9.32 13.29 -30.78
C MET A 84 -10.21 14.27 -30.00
N THR A 85 -11.13 14.95 -30.67
CA THR A 85 -11.93 16.05 -30.09
C THR A 85 -12.93 15.59 -29.04
N SER A 86 -13.29 14.31 -29.01
CA SER A 86 -14.09 13.70 -27.95
C SER A 86 -13.28 13.34 -26.71
N ALA A 87 -11.92 13.49 -26.72
CA ALA A 87 -11.11 13.16 -25.57
C ALA A 87 -11.38 14.10 -24.41
N VAL A 88 -11.83 13.56 -23.30
CA VAL A 88 -12.00 14.26 -22.02
C VAL A 88 -10.91 13.88 -21.03
N GLU A 89 -10.15 12.81 -21.31
CA GLU A 89 -9.00 12.38 -20.54
C GLU A 89 -7.85 11.96 -21.44
N LEU A 90 -6.67 12.45 -21.11
CA LEU A 90 -5.43 12.15 -21.80
C LEU A 90 -4.34 11.80 -20.80
N ASP A 91 -3.79 10.60 -20.91
CA ASP A 91 -2.65 10.14 -20.10
C ASP A 91 -1.42 9.96 -21.00
N LEU A 92 -0.43 10.81 -20.81
CA LEU A 92 0.89 10.79 -21.46
C LEU A 92 2.01 10.46 -20.45
N ALA A 93 1.68 9.92 -19.27
CA ALA A 93 2.67 9.67 -18.22
C ALA A 93 3.84 8.81 -18.72
N GLY A 94 5.06 9.24 -18.39
CA GLY A 94 6.30 8.53 -18.75
C GLY A 94 6.72 8.66 -20.21
N THR A 95 5.97 9.38 -21.07
CA THR A 95 6.36 9.58 -22.48
C THR A 95 7.42 10.69 -22.62
N GLN A 96 8.22 10.61 -23.69
CA GLN A 96 9.18 11.65 -24.06
C GLN A 96 8.73 12.31 -25.37
N PHE A 97 8.83 13.63 -25.46
CA PHE A 97 8.37 14.41 -26.61
C PHE A 97 9.10 15.76 -26.71
N GLN A 98 9.04 16.41 -27.86
CA GLN A 98 9.36 17.82 -27.98
C GLN A 98 8.12 18.66 -27.65
N ALA A 99 8.28 19.86 -27.09
CA ALA A 99 7.13 20.70 -26.74
C ALA A 99 6.20 20.95 -27.94
N ALA A 100 6.74 21.09 -29.14
CA ALA A 100 5.97 21.26 -30.38
C ALA A 100 5.09 20.05 -30.72
N ASP A 101 5.47 18.83 -30.33
CA ASP A 101 4.70 17.61 -30.59
C ASP A 101 3.33 17.66 -29.89
N LEU A 102 3.24 18.36 -28.76
CA LEU A 102 2.00 18.52 -28.00
C LEU A 102 1.11 19.67 -28.47
N ALA A 103 1.43 20.34 -29.58
CA ALA A 103 0.59 21.41 -30.12
C ALA A 103 -0.87 20.94 -30.38
N GLY A 104 -1.05 19.66 -30.77
CA GLY A 104 -2.35 19.04 -30.99
C GLY A 104 -3.24 18.98 -29.73
N VAL A 105 -2.66 19.00 -28.54
CA VAL A 105 -3.41 18.99 -27.26
C VAL A 105 -4.29 20.26 -27.14
N ALA A 106 -3.85 21.38 -27.69
CA ALA A 106 -4.63 22.63 -27.68
C ALA A 106 -5.99 22.53 -28.38
N ALA A 107 -6.19 21.52 -29.26
CA ALA A 107 -7.45 21.26 -29.94
C ALA A 107 -8.50 20.52 -29.06
N LEU A 108 -8.06 19.91 -27.96
CA LEU A 108 -8.89 19.06 -27.08
C LEU A 108 -9.73 19.93 -26.11
N LYS A 109 -10.67 20.70 -26.64
CA LYS A 109 -11.44 21.70 -25.86
C LYS A 109 -12.30 21.10 -24.77
N ASN A 110 -12.62 19.80 -24.87
CA ASN A 110 -13.43 19.06 -23.89
C ASN A 110 -12.55 18.36 -22.82
N LEU A 111 -11.20 18.50 -22.90
CA LEU A 111 -10.30 17.80 -21.99
C LEU A 111 -10.50 18.29 -20.54
N ARG A 112 -10.81 17.35 -19.67
CA ARG A 112 -11.01 17.59 -18.22
C ARG A 112 -9.84 17.08 -17.38
N LYS A 113 -9.14 16.05 -17.85
CA LYS A 113 -7.97 15.53 -17.15
C LYS A 113 -6.79 15.33 -18.10
N LEU A 114 -5.64 15.82 -17.67
CA LEU A 114 -4.38 15.69 -18.38
C LEU A 114 -3.31 15.18 -17.41
N ASN A 115 -2.70 14.05 -17.77
CA ASN A 115 -1.59 13.48 -17.04
C ASN A 115 -0.30 13.60 -17.86
N LEU A 116 0.63 14.42 -17.41
CA LEU A 116 1.98 14.63 -17.97
C LEU A 116 3.07 14.18 -16.97
N SER A 117 2.71 13.39 -15.97
CA SER A 117 3.67 13.00 -14.93
C SER A 117 4.81 12.18 -15.48
N ARG A 118 6.01 12.39 -14.93
CA ARG A 118 7.24 11.68 -15.33
C ARG A 118 7.58 11.83 -16.82
N THR A 119 7.27 12.98 -17.39
CA THR A 119 7.65 13.36 -18.75
C THR A 119 8.69 14.47 -18.70
N ASN A 120 9.23 14.81 -19.87
CA ASN A 120 10.07 16.00 -20.05
C ASN A 120 9.27 17.30 -20.29
N ALA A 121 8.01 17.36 -19.84
CA ALA A 121 7.19 18.55 -19.94
C ALA A 121 7.84 19.72 -19.20
N ASN A 122 7.86 20.88 -19.85
CA ASN A 122 8.40 22.13 -19.35
C ASN A 122 7.42 23.28 -19.62
N ASP A 123 7.82 24.52 -19.36
CA ASP A 123 6.99 25.70 -19.50
C ASP A 123 6.45 25.90 -20.93
N ALA A 124 7.19 25.48 -21.97
CA ALA A 124 6.76 25.58 -23.35
C ALA A 124 5.56 24.63 -23.65
N VAL A 125 5.49 23.48 -23.01
CA VAL A 125 4.35 22.56 -23.10
C VAL A 125 3.09 23.20 -22.55
N LEU A 126 3.18 23.95 -21.46
CA LEU A 126 2.04 24.57 -20.81
C LEU A 126 1.41 25.68 -21.66
N ALA A 127 2.15 26.24 -22.64
CA ALA A 127 1.59 27.14 -23.64
C ALA A 127 0.47 26.48 -24.46
N HIS A 128 0.51 25.15 -24.67
CA HIS A 128 -0.53 24.38 -25.36
C HIS A 128 -1.69 23.99 -24.42
N VAL A 129 -1.45 23.96 -23.11
CA VAL A 129 -2.43 23.57 -22.08
C VAL A 129 -3.26 24.76 -21.61
N LYS A 130 -2.70 25.97 -21.55
CA LYS A 130 -3.33 27.18 -20.97
C LYS A 130 -4.71 27.56 -21.53
N GLY A 131 -5.05 27.08 -22.74
CA GLY A 131 -6.33 27.31 -23.41
C GLY A 131 -7.40 26.23 -23.21
N LEU A 132 -7.14 25.23 -22.37
CA LEU A 132 -8.07 24.12 -22.09
C LEU A 132 -9.03 24.50 -20.97
N ALA A 133 -10.01 25.33 -21.30
CA ALA A 133 -10.91 25.94 -20.30
C ALA A 133 -11.70 24.92 -19.46
N GLN A 134 -11.92 23.71 -19.97
CA GLN A 134 -12.64 22.64 -19.26
C GLN A 134 -11.73 21.78 -18.35
N LEU A 135 -10.41 22.07 -18.29
CA LEU A 135 -9.48 21.24 -17.54
C LEU A 135 -9.75 21.36 -16.02
N GLU A 136 -10.01 20.23 -15.39
CA GLU A 136 -10.31 20.10 -13.97
C GLU A 136 -9.14 19.52 -13.16
N SER A 137 -8.32 18.68 -13.81
CA SER A 137 -7.18 18.02 -13.16
C SER A 137 -5.96 18.00 -14.08
N LEU A 138 -4.81 18.47 -13.57
CA LEU A 138 -3.53 18.49 -14.28
C LEU A 138 -2.46 17.84 -13.41
N ASN A 139 -1.83 16.78 -13.93
CA ASN A 139 -0.72 16.13 -13.24
C ASN A 139 0.60 16.45 -13.93
N LEU A 140 1.45 17.22 -13.24
CA LEU A 140 2.80 17.61 -13.64
C LEU A 140 3.87 16.99 -12.73
N PHE A 141 3.52 15.94 -11.96
CA PHE A 141 4.47 15.27 -11.08
C PHE A 141 5.73 14.86 -11.84
N HIS A 142 6.89 15.20 -11.26
CA HIS A 142 8.21 14.87 -11.85
C HIS A 142 8.36 15.37 -13.29
N THR A 143 8.21 16.69 -13.46
CA THR A 143 8.41 17.41 -14.74
C THR A 143 9.30 18.63 -14.53
N GLU A 144 9.73 19.25 -15.66
CA GLU A 144 10.66 20.39 -15.68
C GLU A 144 9.96 21.76 -15.58
N VAL A 145 8.67 21.78 -15.18
CA VAL A 145 7.86 23.01 -15.10
C VAL A 145 8.37 23.91 -13.97
N THR A 146 8.50 25.22 -14.27
CA THR A 146 8.90 26.28 -13.32
C THR A 146 7.73 27.17 -12.91
N ASP A 147 8.01 28.19 -12.08
CA ASP A 147 7.02 29.22 -11.69
C ASP A 147 6.42 29.93 -12.90
N ALA A 148 7.22 30.18 -13.93
CA ALA A 148 6.76 30.83 -15.16
C ALA A 148 5.75 29.96 -15.92
N GLY A 149 5.98 28.65 -15.95
CA GLY A 149 5.02 27.68 -16.51
C GLY A 149 3.74 27.60 -15.68
N ALA A 150 3.86 27.48 -14.38
CA ALA A 150 2.69 27.44 -13.47
C ALA A 150 1.81 28.70 -13.62
N GLN A 151 2.42 29.88 -13.78
CA GLN A 151 1.67 31.12 -13.97
C GLN A 151 0.83 31.14 -15.27
N GLN A 152 1.21 30.40 -16.31
CA GLN A 152 0.41 30.28 -17.55
C GLN A 152 -0.94 29.60 -17.32
N LEU A 153 -1.08 28.84 -16.24
CA LEU A 153 -2.29 28.11 -15.89
C LEU A 153 -3.33 28.97 -15.16
N ALA A 154 -3.00 30.22 -14.79
CA ALA A 154 -3.85 31.13 -14.03
C ALA A 154 -5.23 31.42 -14.70
N GLY A 155 -5.34 31.15 -16.01
CA GLY A 155 -6.60 31.27 -16.78
C GLY A 155 -7.53 30.07 -16.68
N LEU A 156 -7.09 28.93 -16.15
CA LEU A 156 -7.86 27.68 -16.10
C LEU A 156 -8.84 27.67 -14.92
N LYS A 157 -9.92 28.44 -14.99
CA LYS A 157 -10.85 28.68 -13.88
C LYS A 157 -11.61 27.43 -13.41
N ASN A 158 -11.68 26.37 -14.24
CA ASN A 158 -12.28 25.09 -13.88
C ASN A 158 -11.29 24.12 -13.23
N LEU A 159 -10.00 24.50 -13.10
CA LEU A 159 -8.99 23.64 -12.51
C LEU A 159 -9.27 23.47 -11.02
N LYS A 160 -9.57 22.23 -10.63
CA LYS A 160 -9.87 21.82 -9.24
C LYS A 160 -8.63 21.25 -8.55
N ARG A 161 -7.72 20.64 -9.32
CA ARG A 161 -6.52 19.99 -8.77
C ARG A 161 -5.34 20.07 -9.72
N ILE A 162 -4.17 20.35 -9.17
CA ILE A 162 -2.89 20.31 -9.87
C ILE A 162 -1.84 19.63 -9.01
N TYR A 163 -1.04 18.73 -9.62
CA TYR A 163 0.07 18.05 -8.96
C TYR A 163 1.37 18.68 -9.44
N LEU A 164 2.12 19.30 -8.53
CA LEU A 164 3.38 20.00 -8.77
C LEU A 164 4.55 19.37 -8.00
N PHE A 165 4.36 18.19 -7.42
CA PHE A 165 5.41 17.50 -6.69
C PHE A 165 6.55 17.09 -7.63
N GLU A 166 7.80 17.27 -7.17
CA GLU A 166 9.00 17.07 -7.99
C GLU A 166 9.00 17.87 -9.32
N THR A 167 8.48 19.08 -9.30
CA THR A 167 8.68 20.10 -10.36
C THR A 167 9.67 21.15 -9.88
N LYS A 168 10.00 22.12 -10.76
CA LYS A 168 10.79 23.31 -10.40
C LYS A 168 9.94 24.48 -9.91
N VAL A 169 8.66 24.26 -9.64
CA VAL A 169 7.76 25.30 -9.10
C VAL A 169 8.10 25.51 -7.62
N THR A 170 8.42 26.77 -7.27
CA THR A 170 8.74 27.18 -5.91
C THR A 170 7.48 27.39 -5.07
N ASP A 171 7.63 27.63 -3.75
CA ASP A 171 6.52 28.00 -2.86
C ASP A 171 5.86 29.29 -3.29
N ALA A 172 6.67 30.26 -3.73
CA ALA A 172 6.17 31.54 -4.23
C ALA A 172 5.34 31.34 -5.51
N GLY A 173 5.78 30.48 -6.44
CA GLY A 173 5.06 30.14 -7.66
C GLY A 173 3.72 29.43 -7.36
N ALA A 174 3.72 28.48 -6.45
CA ALA A 174 2.51 27.78 -6.02
C ALA A 174 1.51 28.71 -5.31
N ALA A 175 2.00 29.59 -4.42
CA ALA A 175 1.17 30.59 -3.75
C ALA A 175 0.57 31.60 -4.74
N ALA A 176 1.34 32.02 -5.75
CA ALA A 176 0.84 32.88 -6.82
C ALA A 176 -0.26 32.19 -7.64
N LEU A 177 -0.09 30.90 -7.96
CA LEU A 177 -1.10 30.11 -8.67
C LEU A 177 -2.36 29.93 -7.81
N ALA A 178 -2.23 29.61 -6.52
CA ALA A 178 -3.36 29.52 -5.59
C ALA A 178 -4.15 30.82 -5.49
N LYS A 179 -3.47 31.96 -5.48
CA LYS A 179 -4.10 33.28 -5.51
C LYS A 179 -4.86 33.54 -6.81
N ALA A 180 -4.32 33.09 -7.95
CA ALA A 180 -4.93 33.25 -9.27
C ALA A 180 -6.14 32.30 -9.49
N LEU A 181 -6.15 31.15 -8.84
CA LEU A 181 -7.16 30.10 -8.92
C LEU A 181 -7.72 29.79 -7.52
N PRO A 182 -8.58 30.63 -6.95
CA PRO A 182 -9.18 30.36 -5.65
C PRO A 182 -9.95 29.03 -5.66
N GLY A 183 -9.62 28.14 -4.71
CA GLY A 183 -10.24 26.82 -4.61
C GLY A 183 -9.50 25.69 -5.36
N VAL A 184 -8.45 25.99 -6.13
CA VAL A 184 -7.60 24.94 -6.69
C VAL A 184 -6.82 24.23 -5.58
N ARG A 185 -6.85 22.90 -5.58
CA ARG A 185 -6.00 22.09 -4.72
C ARG A 185 -4.64 21.87 -5.40
N ILE A 186 -3.60 22.44 -4.81
CA ILE A 186 -2.23 22.31 -5.29
C ILE A 186 -1.51 21.24 -4.48
N GLU A 187 -1.14 20.14 -5.14
CA GLU A 187 -0.45 19.01 -4.54
C GLU A 187 1.05 19.14 -4.86
N ARG A 188 1.84 19.55 -3.87
CA ARG A 188 3.30 19.76 -4.03
C ARG A 188 4.15 18.70 -3.35
N GLY A 189 3.53 17.66 -2.79
CA GLY A 189 4.21 16.85 -1.80
C GLY A 189 4.40 17.67 -0.52
N TRP A 190 4.87 17.04 0.54
CA TRP A 190 5.14 17.76 1.78
C TRP A 190 6.47 18.50 1.65
N ASP A 191 6.41 19.82 1.64
CA ASP A 191 7.57 20.66 1.91
C ASP A 191 7.75 20.73 3.43
N LEU A 192 8.89 20.24 3.91
CA LEU A 192 9.21 20.18 5.33
C LEU A 192 9.34 21.56 6.00
N ASN A 193 9.21 22.64 5.22
CA ASN A 193 9.43 24.03 5.67
C ASN A 193 8.16 24.91 5.63
N LEU A 194 7.01 24.36 5.23
CA LEU A 194 5.76 25.14 5.25
C LEU A 194 4.92 24.81 6.48
N PRO A 195 4.38 25.83 7.18
CA PRO A 195 3.36 25.59 8.19
C PRO A 195 2.14 24.93 7.52
N PRO A 196 1.44 24.00 8.20
CA PRO A 196 0.26 23.37 7.64
C PRO A 196 -0.75 24.43 7.20
N PRO A 197 -1.51 24.19 6.10
CA PRO A 197 -2.55 25.13 5.71
C PRO A 197 -3.48 25.33 6.90
N THR A 198 -3.65 26.58 7.33
CA THR A 198 -4.64 26.96 8.35
C THR A 198 -6.03 26.66 7.79
N VAL A 199 -6.52 25.47 8.08
CA VAL A 199 -7.95 25.19 7.96
C VAL A 199 -8.61 26.07 9.00
N ALA A 200 -9.43 27.04 8.56
CA ALA A 200 -10.28 27.78 9.46
C ALA A 200 -11.13 26.77 10.24
N VAL A 201 -10.76 26.52 11.47
CA VAL A 201 -11.52 25.66 12.38
C VAL A 201 -12.82 26.42 12.63
N ALA A 202 -13.92 25.90 12.07
CA ALA A 202 -15.24 26.33 12.47
C ALA A 202 -15.34 26.16 14.00
N ALA A 203 -15.76 27.18 14.70
CA ALA A 203 -15.90 27.16 16.15
C ALA A 203 -16.64 25.88 16.59
N PRO A 204 -16.15 25.18 17.62
CA PRO A 204 -16.82 23.98 18.08
C PRO A 204 -18.26 24.27 18.46
N PRO A 205 -19.22 23.41 18.12
CA PRO A 205 -20.58 23.55 18.55
C PRO A 205 -20.64 23.58 20.09
N ALA A 206 -21.47 24.43 20.65
CA ALA A 206 -21.65 24.57 22.08
C ALA A 206 -21.87 23.21 22.74
N LYS A 207 -21.17 22.97 23.87
CA LYS A 207 -21.31 21.74 24.66
C LYS A 207 -22.79 21.48 24.94
N PRO A 208 -23.30 20.26 24.69
CA PRO A 208 -24.63 19.86 25.14
C PRO A 208 -24.68 19.87 26.67
N GLU A 209 -25.78 20.35 27.23
CA GLU A 209 -26.06 20.27 28.67
C GLU A 209 -26.02 18.82 29.15
N PRO A 210 -25.57 18.58 30.39
CA PRO A 210 -25.52 17.23 30.92
C PRO A 210 -26.94 16.61 31.03
N PRO A 211 -27.10 15.32 30.65
CA PRO A 211 -28.40 14.67 30.74
C PRO A 211 -28.85 14.53 32.19
N LYS A 212 -30.14 14.77 32.43
CA LYS A 212 -30.80 14.54 33.71
C LYS A 212 -30.66 13.09 34.15
N PRO A 213 -30.51 12.82 35.45
CA PRO A 213 -30.35 11.43 35.95
C PRO A 213 -31.54 10.55 35.58
N PRO A 214 -31.29 9.28 35.20
CA PRO A 214 -32.35 8.37 34.78
C PRO A 214 -33.24 7.97 35.97
N GLN A 215 -34.55 7.90 35.74
CA GLN A 215 -35.52 7.35 36.65
C GLN A 215 -35.32 5.83 36.78
N PRO A 216 -35.58 5.21 37.96
CA PRO A 216 -35.38 3.78 38.16
C PRO A 216 -36.35 2.95 37.30
N LYS A 217 -35.79 1.96 36.59
CA LYS A 217 -36.56 0.96 35.83
C LYS A 217 -37.23 -0.02 36.80
N PRO A 218 -38.42 -0.52 36.48
CA PRO A 218 -39.07 -1.58 37.26
C PRO A 218 -38.30 -2.89 37.17
N GLU A 219 -38.25 -3.64 38.28
CA GLU A 219 -37.60 -4.94 38.37
C GLU A 219 -38.23 -5.98 37.42
N PRO A 220 -37.42 -6.85 36.80
CA PRO A 220 -37.94 -7.95 36.00
C PRO A 220 -38.49 -9.09 36.91
N PRO A 221 -39.47 -9.87 36.44
CA PRO A 221 -40.06 -10.98 37.23
C PRO A 221 -39.05 -12.11 37.47
N LYS A 222 -39.06 -12.66 38.67
CA LYS A 222 -38.25 -13.81 39.10
C LYS A 222 -38.53 -15.04 38.23
N VAL A 223 -37.51 -15.49 37.50
CA VAL A 223 -37.51 -16.78 36.81
C VAL A 223 -37.11 -17.86 37.81
N VAL A 224 -37.96 -18.85 37.98
CA VAL A 224 -37.72 -20.06 38.81
C VAL A 224 -36.72 -20.95 38.05
N ALA A 225 -35.61 -21.28 38.69
CA ALA A 225 -34.58 -22.16 38.13
C ALA A 225 -35.06 -23.63 38.08
N PRO A 226 -34.78 -24.37 36.99
CA PRO A 226 -35.01 -25.81 36.96
C PRO A 226 -33.94 -26.58 37.75
N ALA A 227 -34.32 -27.71 38.34
CA ALA A 227 -33.52 -28.57 39.20
C ALA A 227 -32.23 -29.11 38.50
N PRO A 228 -31.17 -29.42 39.26
CA PRO A 228 -29.87 -29.81 38.69
C PRO A 228 -29.88 -31.22 38.09
N ALA A 229 -29.40 -31.33 36.85
CA ALA A 229 -29.15 -32.60 36.19
C ALA A 229 -27.88 -33.27 36.77
N LYS A 230 -27.92 -34.60 36.87
CA LYS A 230 -26.85 -35.45 37.40
C LYS A 230 -25.55 -35.28 36.64
N PRO A 231 -24.36 -35.42 37.29
CA PRO A 231 -23.06 -35.24 36.65
C PRO A 231 -22.82 -36.32 35.60
N VAL A 232 -22.48 -35.87 34.39
CA VAL A 232 -21.89 -36.72 33.35
C VAL A 232 -20.41 -36.86 33.65
N GLU A 233 -19.94 -38.08 33.77
CA GLU A 233 -18.56 -38.48 33.99
C GLU A 233 -17.67 -37.91 32.85
N LYS A 234 -16.77 -36.98 33.19
CA LYS A 234 -15.80 -36.42 32.26
C LYS A 234 -14.70 -37.45 32.05
N THR A 235 -14.69 -38.11 30.90
CA THR A 235 -13.49 -38.76 30.41
C THR A 235 -12.47 -37.69 30.05
N GLU A 236 -11.34 -37.65 30.75
CA GLU A 236 -10.19 -36.78 30.41
C GLU A 236 -9.72 -37.07 28.97
N PRO A 237 -9.56 -36.02 28.15
CA PRO A 237 -8.87 -36.20 26.85
C PRO A 237 -7.42 -36.60 27.09
N PRO A 238 -6.80 -37.37 26.17
CA PRO A 238 -5.43 -37.83 26.34
C PRO A 238 -4.49 -36.62 26.52
N LYS A 239 -3.65 -36.69 27.55
CA LYS A 239 -2.61 -35.71 27.86
C LYS A 239 -1.68 -35.57 26.65
N VAL A 240 -1.97 -34.58 25.81
CA VAL A 240 -0.99 -34.12 24.80
C VAL A 240 0.17 -33.56 25.60
N ALA A 241 1.38 -34.08 25.36
CA ALA A 241 2.62 -33.60 26.00
C ALA A 241 2.67 -32.09 25.87
N ALA A 242 2.87 -31.40 26.99
CA ALA A 242 3.01 -29.95 27.00
C ALA A 242 4.09 -29.55 25.96
N PRO A 243 3.80 -28.59 25.05
CA PRO A 243 4.80 -28.15 24.09
C PRO A 243 6.03 -27.68 24.85
N ALA A 244 7.23 -28.10 24.38
CA ALA A 244 8.50 -27.69 24.93
C ALA A 244 8.49 -26.16 25.07
N LYS A 245 8.93 -25.67 26.23
CA LYS A 245 8.98 -24.22 26.56
C LYS A 245 9.64 -23.49 25.41
N VAL A 246 8.88 -22.71 24.66
CA VAL A 246 9.40 -21.98 23.50
C VAL A 246 10.41 -20.95 24.02
N ALA A 247 11.67 -21.09 23.59
CA ALA A 247 12.74 -20.21 24.02
C ALA A 247 12.49 -18.78 23.52
N ALA A 248 12.65 -17.79 24.40
CA ALA A 248 12.80 -16.40 23.99
C ALA A 248 13.94 -16.28 22.96
N LEU A 249 13.87 -15.33 22.04
CA LEU A 249 14.90 -15.05 21.02
C LEU A 249 16.24 -14.65 21.68
N ALA A 250 16.99 -15.64 22.15
CA ALA A 250 18.32 -15.41 22.70
C ALA A 250 19.40 -15.64 21.61
N PRO A 251 20.53 -14.91 21.67
CA PRO A 251 21.65 -15.18 20.78
C PRO A 251 22.17 -16.61 20.95
N ALA A 252 22.64 -17.22 19.86
CA ALA A 252 23.29 -18.53 19.84
C ALA A 252 24.42 -18.55 18.81
N LYS A 253 25.34 -19.50 18.97
CA LYS A 253 26.29 -19.80 17.91
C LYS A 253 25.54 -20.51 16.76
N PRO A 254 25.82 -20.19 15.50
CA PRO A 254 25.15 -20.80 14.36
C PRO A 254 25.16 -22.33 14.37
N GLU A 255 26.27 -22.94 14.80
CA GLU A 255 26.46 -24.38 14.85
C GLU A 255 25.52 -25.07 15.84
N GLU A 256 25.12 -24.39 16.92
CA GLU A 256 24.18 -24.94 17.93
C GLU A 256 22.78 -25.21 17.36
N VAL A 257 22.45 -24.55 16.24
CA VAL A 257 21.15 -24.66 15.55
C VAL A 257 21.30 -25.13 14.10
N GLY A 258 22.42 -25.81 13.76
CA GLY A 258 22.62 -26.39 12.45
C GLY A 258 22.85 -25.38 11.33
N MET A 259 23.51 -24.28 11.62
CA MET A 259 23.91 -23.27 10.61
C MET A 259 25.43 -23.15 10.50
N ASP A 260 25.87 -22.65 9.36
CA ASP A 260 27.27 -22.40 9.03
C ASP A 260 27.67 -20.96 9.37
N SER A 261 28.54 -20.78 10.36
CA SER A 261 28.99 -19.47 10.82
C SER A 261 29.78 -18.71 9.75
N ALA A 262 30.56 -19.39 8.91
CA ALA A 262 31.33 -18.74 7.85
C ALA A 262 30.43 -18.15 6.77
N LYS A 263 29.36 -18.85 6.40
CA LYS A 263 28.36 -18.34 5.45
C LYS A 263 27.57 -17.17 6.02
N LEU A 264 27.19 -17.23 7.30
CA LEU A 264 26.51 -16.09 7.96
C LEU A 264 27.46 -14.89 8.11
N ALA A 265 28.74 -15.11 8.42
CA ALA A 265 29.74 -14.04 8.48
C ALA A 265 29.98 -13.34 7.14
N ALA A 266 29.68 -14.01 6.01
CA ALA A 266 29.76 -13.41 4.67
C ALA A 266 28.64 -12.40 4.38
N ILE A 267 27.57 -12.37 5.18
CA ILE A 267 26.42 -11.46 4.95
C ILE A 267 26.88 -9.99 5.03
N LYS A 268 27.53 -9.57 6.10
CA LYS A 268 27.94 -8.17 6.27
C LYS A 268 28.84 -7.64 5.15
N PRO A 269 29.96 -8.32 4.79
CA PRO A 269 30.80 -7.89 3.67
C PRO A 269 30.04 -7.80 2.36
N ALA A 270 29.13 -8.76 2.09
CA ALA A 270 28.30 -8.71 0.89
C ALA A 270 27.35 -7.50 0.86
N MET A 271 26.75 -7.15 2.02
CA MET A 271 25.93 -5.95 2.13
C MET A 271 26.76 -4.69 1.92
N GLU A 272 27.92 -4.58 2.57
CA GLU A 272 28.82 -3.44 2.42
C GLU A 272 29.26 -3.20 0.98
N GLU A 273 29.54 -4.27 0.23
CA GLU A 273 29.92 -4.16 -1.17
C GLU A 273 28.77 -3.62 -2.06
N LEU A 274 27.55 -4.09 -1.83
CA LEU A 274 26.38 -3.61 -2.56
C LEU A 274 25.99 -2.17 -2.15
N LEU A 275 26.22 -1.79 -0.88
CA LEU A 275 26.01 -0.40 -0.42
C LEU A 275 26.96 0.59 -1.12
N LYS A 276 28.22 0.21 -1.39
CA LYS A 276 29.17 1.03 -2.18
C LYS A 276 28.66 1.33 -3.61
N GLN A 277 27.78 0.48 -4.13
CA GLN A 277 27.11 0.66 -5.42
C GLN A 277 25.82 1.48 -5.33
N ASN A 278 25.58 2.17 -4.21
CA ASN A 278 24.39 2.98 -3.95
C ASN A 278 23.04 2.22 -4.07
N ARG A 279 23.06 0.90 -3.73
CA ARG A 279 21.81 0.11 -3.70
C ARG A 279 20.90 0.48 -2.52
N ALA A 280 21.48 0.98 -1.45
CA ALA A 280 20.81 1.57 -0.29
C ALA A 280 21.79 2.48 0.48
N ALA A 281 21.30 3.31 1.38
CA ALA A 281 22.15 4.08 2.31
C ALA A 281 22.71 3.19 3.41
N GLY A 282 21.91 2.27 3.92
CA GLY A 282 22.30 1.30 4.93
C GLY A 282 21.24 0.23 5.10
N VAL A 283 21.58 -0.83 5.80
CA VAL A 283 20.77 -2.03 5.97
C VAL A 283 20.95 -2.61 7.38
N VAL A 284 19.87 -3.19 7.92
CA VAL A 284 19.92 -4.11 9.07
C VAL A 284 19.45 -5.48 8.62
N THR A 285 20.20 -6.52 9.00
CA THR A 285 19.89 -7.92 8.70
C THR A 285 19.82 -8.74 9.97
N LEU A 286 18.83 -9.64 10.07
CA LEU A 286 18.66 -10.53 11.22
C LEU A 286 18.21 -11.91 10.74
N VAL A 287 18.83 -12.96 11.30
CA VAL A 287 18.46 -14.36 11.05
C VAL A 287 18.20 -15.06 12.40
N VAL A 288 17.03 -15.70 12.48
CA VAL A 288 16.65 -16.59 13.56
C VAL A 288 16.59 -18.01 13.05
N ARG A 289 17.07 -18.96 13.84
CA ARG A 289 16.97 -20.39 13.57
C ARG A 289 16.60 -21.12 14.87
N ASP A 290 15.62 -22.02 14.81
CA ASP A 290 15.12 -22.76 15.99
C ASP A 290 14.87 -21.86 17.22
N GLY A 291 14.30 -20.66 17.01
CA GLY A 291 14.00 -19.70 18.09
C GLY A 291 15.24 -18.96 18.65
N ARG A 292 16.40 -19.05 18.01
CA ARG A 292 17.65 -18.41 18.44
C ARG A 292 18.17 -17.43 17.39
N ILE A 293 18.60 -16.24 17.82
CA ILE A 293 19.25 -15.28 16.92
C ILE A 293 20.66 -15.77 16.61
N VAL A 294 20.97 -16.03 15.35
CA VAL A 294 22.26 -16.52 14.86
C VAL A 294 23.03 -15.49 14.04
N HIS A 295 22.33 -14.43 13.61
CA HIS A 295 22.92 -13.28 12.93
C HIS A 295 22.07 -12.05 13.19
N GLN A 296 22.71 -10.97 13.56
CA GLN A 296 22.12 -9.63 13.63
C GLN A 296 23.23 -8.62 13.38
N ASP A 297 23.13 -7.87 12.30
CA ASP A 297 24.15 -6.89 11.92
C ASP A 297 23.55 -5.69 11.22
N ALA A 298 24.36 -4.63 11.12
CA ALA A 298 24.02 -3.40 10.41
C ALA A 298 25.22 -2.96 9.57
N ALA A 299 24.93 -2.39 8.40
CA ALA A 299 25.96 -1.83 7.51
C ALA A 299 25.49 -0.51 6.88
N GLY A 300 26.45 0.37 6.56
CA GLY A 300 26.17 1.66 5.94
C GLY A 300 25.64 2.73 6.90
N MET A 301 24.81 3.63 6.40
CA MET A 301 24.37 4.84 7.08
C MET A 301 22.88 4.85 7.35
N ALA A 302 22.47 5.20 8.57
CA ALA A 302 21.08 5.52 8.90
C ALA A 302 20.71 6.93 8.40
N ASN A 303 21.70 7.83 8.33
CA ASN A 303 21.51 9.18 7.80
C ASN A 303 22.85 9.66 7.19
N ILE A 304 22.87 9.84 5.87
CA ILE A 304 24.09 10.23 5.13
C ILE A 304 24.50 11.65 5.49
N GLU A 305 23.56 12.59 5.52
CA GLU A 305 23.83 14.02 5.76
C GLU A 305 24.37 14.27 7.16
N LYS A 306 23.84 13.55 8.16
CA LYS A 306 24.29 13.61 9.57
C LYS A 306 25.48 12.70 9.83
N LYS A 307 26.00 11.99 8.83
CA LYS A 307 27.08 10.98 8.97
C LYS A 307 26.77 9.96 10.07
N LYS A 308 25.50 9.61 10.25
CA LYS A 308 25.05 8.67 11.29
C LYS A 308 25.11 7.25 10.74
N ALA A 309 25.93 6.40 11.35
CA ALA A 309 26.02 4.99 10.99
C ALA A 309 24.71 4.25 11.26
N MET A 310 24.44 3.20 10.49
CA MET A 310 23.33 2.27 10.74
C MET A 310 23.68 1.41 11.97
N THR A 311 22.69 1.20 12.82
CA THR A 311 22.80 0.36 14.02
C THR A 311 21.76 -0.76 14.00
N PRO A 312 22.01 -1.91 14.68
CA PRO A 312 21.07 -3.03 14.69
C PRO A 312 19.69 -2.71 15.29
N ASP A 313 19.60 -1.66 16.12
CA ASP A 313 18.39 -1.16 16.76
C ASP A 313 17.74 0.01 16.00
N ALA A 314 18.21 0.31 14.79
CA ALA A 314 17.59 1.32 13.94
C ALA A 314 16.12 0.98 13.69
N ILE A 315 15.29 2.02 13.67
CA ILE A 315 13.85 1.94 13.45
C ILE A 315 13.56 2.25 11.98
N PHE A 316 12.64 1.48 11.41
CA PHE A 316 12.24 1.61 10.02
C PHE A 316 10.72 1.74 9.93
N TRP A 317 10.22 2.53 8.99
CA TRP A 317 8.83 2.40 8.58
C TRP A 317 8.67 1.06 7.84
N ILE A 318 7.95 0.13 8.47
CA ILE A 318 7.81 -1.23 7.95
C ILE A 318 6.71 -1.37 6.89
N ALA A 319 5.95 -0.30 6.67
CA ALA A 319 4.90 -0.23 5.65
C ALA A 319 4.01 -1.49 5.67
N SER A 320 3.85 -2.16 4.54
CA SER A 320 2.93 -3.30 4.40
C SER A 320 3.23 -4.53 5.25
N MET A 321 4.40 -4.61 5.92
CA MET A 321 4.61 -5.64 6.95
C MET A 321 3.63 -5.47 8.13
N THR A 322 3.03 -4.30 8.31
CA THR A 322 1.91 -4.02 9.24
C THR A 322 0.72 -4.96 9.02
N LYS A 323 0.48 -5.39 7.78
CA LYS A 323 -0.67 -6.24 7.40
C LYS A 323 -0.74 -7.55 8.18
N GLY A 324 0.42 -8.13 8.49
CA GLY A 324 0.48 -9.35 9.32
C GLY A 324 -0.08 -9.13 10.73
N LEU A 325 0.22 -7.96 11.35
CA LEU A 325 -0.32 -7.62 12.67
C LEU A 325 -1.84 -7.37 12.59
N THR A 326 -2.31 -6.71 11.53
CA THR A 326 -3.74 -6.46 11.30
C THR A 326 -4.51 -7.77 11.14
N SER A 327 -3.99 -8.70 10.36
CA SER A 327 -4.60 -10.03 10.22
C SER A 327 -4.61 -10.80 11.53
N THR A 328 -3.53 -10.72 12.31
CA THR A 328 -3.48 -11.33 13.65
C THR A 328 -4.56 -10.75 14.57
N ALA A 329 -4.83 -9.43 14.51
CA ALA A 329 -5.91 -8.80 15.27
C ALA A 329 -7.29 -9.36 14.91
N VAL A 330 -7.56 -9.53 13.61
CA VAL A 330 -8.81 -10.16 13.14
C VAL A 330 -8.90 -11.60 13.65
N MET A 331 -7.80 -12.38 13.60
CA MET A 331 -7.78 -13.76 14.10
C MET A 331 -8.02 -13.85 15.62
N ILE A 332 -7.46 -12.93 16.41
CA ILE A 332 -7.72 -12.85 17.85
C ILE A 332 -9.23 -12.70 18.11
N LEU A 333 -9.90 -11.79 17.41
CA LEU A 333 -11.33 -11.57 17.56
C LEU A 333 -12.16 -12.75 17.02
N ALA A 334 -11.67 -13.46 16.01
CA ALA A 334 -12.28 -14.67 15.51
C ALA A 334 -12.14 -15.83 16.51
N ASP A 335 -10.99 -16.00 17.15
CA ASP A 335 -10.76 -16.98 18.22
C ASP A 335 -11.67 -16.71 19.45
N GLU A 336 -11.96 -15.42 19.72
CA GLU A 336 -12.90 -14.99 20.78
C GLU A 336 -14.37 -15.15 20.37
N GLY A 337 -14.67 -15.62 19.15
CA GLY A 337 -16.03 -15.75 18.64
C GLY A 337 -16.75 -14.42 18.35
N LYS A 338 -16.02 -13.30 18.35
CA LYS A 338 -16.57 -11.97 18.07
C LYS A 338 -16.72 -11.67 16.58
N LEU A 339 -15.88 -12.29 15.74
CA LEU A 339 -15.88 -12.17 14.28
C LEU A 339 -15.94 -13.55 13.64
N SER A 340 -16.41 -13.60 12.40
CA SER A 340 -16.22 -14.74 11.51
C SER A 340 -15.61 -14.25 10.19
N LEU A 341 -14.64 -15.00 9.67
CA LEU A 341 -14.00 -14.65 8.39
C LEU A 341 -14.97 -14.70 7.21
N ASP A 342 -15.98 -15.53 7.29
CA ASP A 342 -16.87 -15.91 6.19
C ASP A 342 -18.28 -15.33 6.30
N GLU A 343 -18.59 -14.62 7.41
CA GLU A 343 -19.84 -13.89 7.50
C GLU A 343 -19.78 -12.57 6.70
N PRO A 344 -20.94 -12.03 6.26
CA PRO A 344 -20.99 -10.73 5.60
C PRO A 344 -20.34 -9.62 6.43
N ALA A 345 -19.30 -9.00 5.92
CA ALA A 345 -18.60 -7.90 6.59
C ALA A 345 -19.53 -6.67 6.78
N SER A 346 -20.61 -6.58 6.00
CA SER A 346 -21.67 -5.58 6.15
C SER A 346 -22.43 -5.68 7.47
N LYS A 347 -22.30 -6.77 8.21
CA LYS A 347 -22.78 -6.89 9.60
C LYS A 347 -22.11 -5.86 10.52
N TRP A 348 -20.86 -5.57 10.28
CA TRP A 348 -20.03 -4.65 11.05
C TRP A 348 -19.96 -3.26 10.42
N LEU A 349 -19.91 -3.20 9.09
CA LEU A 349 -19.84 -1.97 8.31
C LEU A 349 -20.94 -2.02 7.24
N PRO A 350 -22.16 -1.52 7.55
CA PRO A 350 -23.34 -1.65 6.68
C PRO A 350 -23.15 -1.09 5.26
N GLU A 351 -22.22 -0.14 5.08
CA GLU A 351 -21.88 0.46 3.80
C GLU A 351 -21.37 -0.58 2.79
N LEU A 352 -20.68 -1.64 3.24
CA LEU A 352 -20.25 -2.75 2.39
C LEU A 352 -21.41 -3.50 1.72
N GLY A 353 -22.63 -3.41 2.27
CA GLY A 353 -23.83 -3.97 1.66
C GLY A 353 -24.43 -3.12 0.54
N LYS A 354 -23.94 -1.88 0.35
CA LYS A 354 -24.45 -0.91 -0.63
C LYS A 354 -23.53 -0.72 -1.84
N VAL A 355 -22.31 -1.26 -1.79
CA VAL A 355 -21.33 -1.11 -2.86
C VAL A 355 -21.75 -1.86 -4.12
N LYS A 356 -21.32 -1.37 -5.28
CA LYS A 356 -21.52 -1.98 -6.59
C LYS A 356 -20.18 -2.11 -7.29
N VAL A 357 -20.09 -2.99 -8.27
CA VAL A 357 -18.92 -3.01 -9.16
C VAL A 357 -19.00 -1.90 -10.21
N SER A 358 -17.86 -1.58 -10.79
CA SER A 358 -17.66 -0.44 -11.73
C SER A 358 -18.64 -0.41 -12.91
N ASN A 359 -19.20 -1.56 -13.32
CA ASN A 359 -20.23 -1.63 -14.35
C ASN A 359 -21.66 -1.41 -13.82
N GLY A 360 -21.83 -0.94 -12.57
CA GLY A 360 -23.12 -0.65 -11.93
C GLY A 360 -23.88 -1.88 -11.42
N ARG A 361 -23.35 -3.09 -11.63
CA ARG A 361 -24.00 -4.33 -11.14
C ARG A 361 -23.85 -4.47 -9.63
N ALA A 362 -24.86 -5.03 -8.99
CA ALA A 362 -24.78 -5.46 -7.61
C ALA A 362 -23.71 -6.56 -7.44
N LEU A 363 -23.21 -6.70 -6.21
CA LEU A 363 -22.36 -7.84 -5.88
C LEU A 363 -23.16 -9.14 -5.98
N PHE A 364 -22.56 -10.20 -6.52
CA PHE A 364 -23.23 -11.52 -6.59
C PHE A 364 -23.30 -12.23 -5.24
N ARG A 365 -22.44 -11.85 -4.28
CA ARG A 365 -22.48 -12.25 -2.88
C ARG A 365 -21.98 -11.13 -1.97
N PRO A 366 -22.28 -11.16 -0.68
CA PRO A 366 -21.68 -10.23 0.27
C PRO A 366 -20.16 -10.36 0.32
N ILE A 367 -19.49 -9.23 0.60
CA ILE A 367 -18.06 -9.19 0.92
C ILE A 367 -17.87 -9.75 2.34
N THR A 368 -16.80 -10.53 2.52
CA THR A 368 -16.42 -11.12 3.80
C THR A 368 -15.11 -10.54 4.30
N LEU A 369 -14.77 -10.75 5.58
CA LEU A 369 -13.42 -10.40 6.09
C LEU A 369 -12.31 -11.17 5.35
N ARG A 370 -12.59 -12.40 4.92
CA ARG A 370 -11.66 -13.17 4.09
C ARG A 370 -11.32 -12.42 2.81
N ASP A 371 -12.30 -11.89 2.10
CA ASP A 371 -12.07 -11.12 0.87
C ASP A 371 -11.23 -9.86 1.12
N LEU A 372 -11.52 -9.14 2.21
CA LEU A 372 -10.77 -7.93 2.60
C LEU A 372 -9.30 -8.25 2.89
N LEU A 373 -9.04 -9.32 3.65
CA LEU A 373 -7.70 -9.70 4.09
C LEU A 373 -6.88 -10.39 2.99
N SER A 374 -7.52 -11.04 2.02
CA SER A 374 -6.86 -11.73 0.90
C SER A 374 -6.74 -10.88 -0.36
N HIS A 375 -7.16 -9.62 -0.32
CA HIS A 375 -7.17 -8.73 -1.49
C HIS A 375 -8.03 -9.25 -2.66
N THR A 376 -9.13 -9.93 -2.34
CA THR A 376 -10.10 -10.44 -3.33
C THR A 376 -11.47 -9.75 -3.21
N SER A 377 -11.54 -8.64 -2.48
CA SER A 377 -12.80 -7.91 -2.25
C SER A 377 -13.24 -7.04 -3.43
N GLY A 378 -12.32 -6.62 -4.29
CA GLY A 378 -12.58 -5.66 -5.37
C GLY A 378 -12.50 -4.19 -4.95
N ILE A 379 -12.11 -3.88 -3.70
CA ILE A 379 -11.89 -2.50 -3.26
C ILE A 379 -10.83 -1.85 -4.16
N PRO A 380 -11.15 -0.70 -4.82
CA PRO A 380 -10.22 -0.04 -5.72
C PRO A 380 -8.98 0.49 -4.98
N ASP A 381 -7.84 0.55 -5.69
CA ASP A 381 -6.63 1.14 -5.15
C ASP A 381 -6.83 2.65 -4.91
N PRO A 382 -6.73 3.13 -3.66
CA PRO A 382 -6.80 4.57 -3.36
C PRO A 382 -5.49 5.30 -3.69
N ALA A 383 -4.53 4.71 -4.39
CA ALA A 383 -3.41 5.47 -4.96
C ALA A 383 -3.89 6.75 -5.64
N ARG A 384 -5.19 6.82 -5.93
CA ARG A 384 -5.92 8.01 -6.36
C ARG A 384 -6.17 9.05 -5.25
N LYS A 385 -6.17 8.64 -3.98
CA LYS A 385 -6.32 9.51 -2.79
C LYS A 385 -5.53 8.90 -1.64
N PRO A 386 -4.20 8.97 -1.63
CA PRO A 386 -3.47 8.51 -0.45
C PRO A 386 -3.98 9.28 0.74
N SER A 387 -4.35 8.58 1.80
CA SER A 387 -4.53 9.20 3.11
C SER A 387 -3.22 9.90 3.44
N ASP A 388 -3.29 11.19 3.77
CA ASP A 388 -2.14 11.93 4.32
C ASP A 388 -1.81 11.47 5.75
N GLY A 389 -2.49 10.42 6.22
CA GLY A 389 -2.37 9.88 7.57
C GLY A 389 -3.10 10.70 8.64
N ASN A 390 -3.86 11.71 8.26
CA ASN A 390 -4.61 12.58 9.18
C ASN A 390 -6.12 12.29 9.17
N VAL A 391 -6.57 11.34 8.34
CA VAL A 391 -7.97 10.95 8.25
C VAL A 391 -8.21 9.78 9.21
N PRO A 392 -9.16 9.87 10.16
CA PRO A 392 -9.52 8.76 11.03
C PRO A 392 -9.82 7.48 10.24
N ILE A 393 -9.41 6.32 10.77
CA ILE A 393 -9.63 5.01 10.12
C ILE A 393 -11.10 4.85 9.72
N ALA A 394 -12.02 5.27 10.60
CA ALA A 394 -13.45 5.22 10.34
C ALA A 394 -13.85 5.98 9.06
N GLN A 395 -13.35 7.20 8.90
CA GLN A 395 -13.63 8.00 7.72
C GLN A 395 -12.91 7.45 6.48
N TYR A 396 -11.65 7.03 6.64
CA TYR A 396 -10.87 6.48 5.53
C TYR A 396 -11.49 5.18 4.99
N ALA A 397 -11.93 4.28 5.86
CA ALA A 397 -12.65 3.08 5.45
C ALA A 397 -13.92 3.43 4.64
N LEU A 398 -14.71 4.42 5.11
CA LEU A 398 -15.91 4.88 4.39
C LEU A 398 -15.57 5.52 3.04
N ASP A 399 -14.45 6.27 2.97
CA ASP A 399 -14.03 6.91 1.71
C ASP A 399 -13.62 5.86 0.66
N LEU A 400 -13.02 4.74 1.08
CA LEU A 400 -12.71 3.61 0.21
C LEU A 400 -13.97 2.94 -0.36
N LEU A 401 -15.09 3.00 0.35
CA LEU A 401 -16.36 2.39 -0.06
C LEU A 401 -17.26 3.31 -0.91
N LYS A 402 -16.87 4.55 -1.13
CA LYS A 402 -17.61 5.49 -1.99
C LYS A 402 -17.44 5.21 -3.47
N GLU A 403 -16.31 4.61 -3.85
CA GLU A 403 -16.01 4.29 -5.24
C GLU A 403 -16.58 2.91 -5.59
N PRO A 404 -17.01 2.69 -6.83
CA PRO A 404 -17.38 1.36 -7.29
C PRO A 404 -16.19 0.39 -7.18
N PHE A 405 -16.47 -0.86 -6.83
CA PHE A 405 -15.46 -1.90 -6.74
C PHE A 405 -15.02 -2.36 -8.13
N ASP A 406 -13.75 -2.70 -8.27
CA ASP A 406 -13.16 -3.03 -9.58
C ASP A 406 -13.68 -4.37 -10.11
N PHE A 407 -13.96 -5.34 -9.22
CA PHE A 407 -14.43 -6.68 -9.57
C PHE A 407 -15.33 -7.30 -8.48
N GLN A 408 -15.94 -8.42 -8.81
CA GLN A 408 -16.82 -9.16 -7.89
C GLN A 408 -16.00 -9.87 -6.79
N PRO A 409 -16.52 -9.94 -5.54
CA PRO A 409 -15.81 -10.57 -4.43
C PRO A 409 -15.35 -12.00 -4.75
N GLY A 410 -14.05 -12.26 -4.61
CA GLY A 410 -13.43 -13.56 -4.86
C GLY A 410 -13.16 -13.89 -6.34
N SER A 411 -13.49 -13.00 -7.28
CA SER A 411 -13.24 -13.28 -8.71
C SER A 411 -11.78 -13.02 -9.12
N GLU A 412 -11.13 -12.04 -8.53
CA GLU A 412 -9.79 -11.61 -8.88
C GLU A 412 -8.96 -11.31 -7.63
N PHE A 413 -7.66 -11.20 -7.79
CA PHE A 413 -6.72 -10.74 -6.78
C PHE A 413 -6.14 -9.41 -7.22
N GLU A 414 -6.37 -8.37 -6.42
CA GLU A 414 -5.73 -7.06 -6.60
C GLU A 414 -5.29 -6.51 -5.25
N TYR A 415 -3.98 -6.36 -5.12
CA TYR A 415 -3.36 -5.88 -3.89
C TYR A 415 -3.77 -4.45 -3.59
N GLY A 416 -4.41 -4.21 -2.42
CA GLY A 416 -4.97 -2.90 -2.10
C GLY A 416 -5.23 -2.68 -0.60
N PHE A 417 -6.26 -1.93 -0.26
CA PHE A 417 -6.55 -1.41 1.08
C PHE A 417 -7.66 -2.16 1.84
N GLY A 418 -7.98 -3.38 1.46
CA GLY A 418 -8.96 -4.20 2.19
C GLY A 418 -8.66 -4.32 3.68
N LEU A 419 -7.36 -4.37 4.05
CA LEU A 419 -6.95 -4.45 5.45
C LEU A 419 -7.23 -3.16 6.25
N THR A 420 -7.29 -2.00 5.61
CA THR A 420 -7.74 -0.76 6.27
C THR A 420 -9.19 -0.86 6.69
N VAL A 421 -10.05 -1.39 5.81
CA VAL A 421 -11.46 -1.67 6.13
C VAL A 421 -11.58 -2.74 7.22
N ALA A 422 -10.77 -3.80 7.16
CA ALA A 422 -10.72 -4.82 8.20
C ALA A 422 -10.27 -4.23 9.56
N GLY A 423 -9.30 -3.29 9.57
CA GLY A 423 -8.90 -2.56 10.77
C GLY A 423 -10.05 -1.76 11.40
N ARG A 424 -10.89 -1.11 10.57
CA ARG A 424 -12.10 -0.46 11.07
C ARG A 424 -13.08 -1.47 11.69
N ILE A 425 -13.22 -2.64 11.10
CA ILE A 425 -14.07 -3.71 11.68
C ILE A 425 -13.50 -4.20 13.02
N VAL A 426 -12.16 -4.27 13.17
CA VAL A 426 -11.52 -4.55 14.46
C VAL A 426 -11.91 -3.52 15.52
N GLU A 427 -11.94 -2.22 15.18
CA GLU A 427 -12.38 -1.17 16.11
C GLU A 427 -13.83 -1.39 16.57
N ILE A 428 -14.74 -1.63 15.60
CA ILE A 428 -16.16 -1.83 15.89
C ILE A 428 -16.38 -3.07 16.77
N ALA A 429 -15.74 -4.19 16.42
CA ALA A 429 -15.92 -5.46 17.11
C ALA A 429 -15.28 -5.50 18.51
N SER A 430 -14.18 -4.74 18.69
CA SER A 430 -13.46 -4.69 19.98
C SER A 430 -13.94 -3.58 20.90
N GLY A 431 -14.55 -2.51 20.36
CA GLY A 431 -14.87 -1.30 21.10
C GLY A 431 -13.65 -0.45 21.48
N ARG A 432 -12.49 -0.67 20.83
CA ARG A 432 -11.21 0.01 21.05
C ARG A 432 -10.73 0.65 19.76
N THR A 433 -9.87 1.68 19.84
CA THR A 433 -9.17 2.13 18.65
C THR A 433 -8.27 1.01 18.13
N PHE A 434 -7.97 1.02 16.83
CA PHE A 434 -7.10 0.01 16.22
C PHE A 434 -5.71 -0.01 16.88
N GLU A 435 -5.14 1.19 17.14
CA GLU A 435 -3.88 1.34 17.85
C GLU A 435 -3.90 0.70 19.24
N GLN A 436 -4.93 0.99 20.03
CA GLN A 436 -5.08 0.41 21.36
C GLN A 436 -5.18 -1.12 21.30
N PHE A 437 -5.99 -1.65 20.37
CA PHE A 437 -6.16 -3.09 20.24
C PHE A 437 -4.84 -3.79 19.89
N ILE A 438 -4.14 -3.32 18.87
CA ILE A 438 -2.84 -3.88 18.45
C ILE A 438 -1.79 -3.73 19.58
N GLY A 439 -1.76 -2.56 20.22
CA GLY A 439 -0.84 -2.27 21.33
C GLY A 439 -1.01 -3.24 22.48
N GLU A 440 -2.23 -3.44 22.97
CA GLU A 440 -2.54 -4.26 24.12
C GLU A 440 -2.50 -5.76 23.84
N ARG A 441 -2.92 -6.17 22.63
CA ARG A 441 -3.14 -7.58 22.33
C ARG A 441 -1.96 -8.25 21.60
N ILE A 442 -1.08 -7.46 20.96
CA ILE A 442 0.03 -7.98 20.16
C ILE A 442 1.37 -7.37 20.61
N ILE A 443 1.52 -6.04 20.52
CA ILE A 443 2.81 -5.37 20.73
C ILE A 443 3.33 -5.56 22.17
N ALA A 444 2.53 -5.21 23.17
CA ALA A 444 2.92 -5.29 24.57
C ALA A 444 3.15 -6.74 25.06
N PRO A 445 2.26 -7.72 24.75
CA PRO A 445 2.51 -9.11 25.14
C PRO A 445 3.77 -9.72 24.52
N LEU A 446 4.14 -9.31 23.29
CA LEU A 446 5.36 -9.74 22.60
C LEU A 446 6.60 -8.97 23.01
N GLY A 447 6.46 -7.89 23.80
CA GLY A 447 7.57 -7.03 24.21
C GLY A 447 8.23 -6.30 23.04
N MET A 448 7.46 -5.90 22.02
CA MET A 448 7.91 -5.14 20.85
C MET A 448 8.01 -3.65 21.19
N LYS A 449 9.04 -3.27 21.91
CA LYS A 449 9.18 -1.94 22.55
C LYS A 449 9.33 -0.77 21.57
N ASP A 450 9.85 -1.03 20.39
CA ASP A 450 10.12 -0.04 19.36
C ASP A 450 9.13 -0.11 18.18
N THR A 451 8.01 -0.80 18.38
CA THR A 451 6.95 -0.91 17.36
C THR A 451 5.81 0.04 17.70
N THR A 452 5.58 1.03 16.83
CA THR A 452 4.62 2.11 17.08
C THR A 452 4.19 2.81 15.79
N TRP A 453 3.02 3.46 15.81
CA TRP A 453 2.64 4.47 14.82
C TRP A 453 3.19 5.85 15.15
N HIS A 454 3.54 6.09 16.43
CA HIS A 454 3.89 7.40 16.97
C HIS A 454 5.27 7.34 17.67
N PRO A 455 6.37 7.32 16.88
CA PRO A 455 7.70 7.31 17.47
C PRO A 455 7.91 8.51 18.38
N ASP A 456 8.33 8.28 19.62
CA ASP A 456 8.74 9.32 20.56
C ASP A 456 10.06 9.99 20.14
N ALA A 457 10.52 10.99 20.89
CA ALA A 457 11.74 11.73 20.56
C ALA A 457 12.98 10.83 20.49
N ALA A 458 13.14 9.86 21.39
CA ALA A 458 14.26 8.93 21.41
C ALA A 458 14.20 7.93 20.23
N GLN A 459 13.01 7.45 19.93
CA GLN A 459 12.77 6.57 18.78
C GLN A 459 13.00 7.32 17.46
N ARG A 460 12.55 8.59 17.33
CA ARG A 460 12.77 9.42 16.13
C ARG A 460 14.25 9.58 15.81
N GLU A 461 15.12 9.71 16.82
CA GLU A 461 16.57 9.75 16.60
C GLU A 461 17.10 8.45 15.98
N ARG A 462 16.48 7.30 16.19
CA ARG A 462 16.89 6.00 15.63
C ARG A 462 16.24 5.67 14.29
N ILE A 463 15.32 6.49 13.77
CA ILE A 463 14.68 6.21 12.49
C ILE A 463 15.70 6.36 11.37
N ALA A 464 15.81 5.32 10.55
CA ALA A 464 16.60 5.34 9.31
C ALA A 464 15.96 6.30 8.31
N ARG A 465 16.77 7.23 7.79
CA ARG A 465 16.31 8.19 6.78
C ARG A 465 15.99 7.48 5.46
N THR A 466 14.92 7.93 4.82
CA THR A 466 14.51 7.41 3.51
C THR A 466 15.34 8.06 2.41
N TYR A 467 15.79 7.25 1.44
CA TYR A 467 16.55 7.68 0.29
C TYR A 467 15.96 7.20 -1.03
N LYS A 468 16.21 7.96 -2.08
CA LYS A 468 15.96 7.56 -3.47
C LYS A 468 17.22 7.83 -4.30
N LEU A 469 17.28 7.26 -5.48
CA LEU A 469 18.34 7.61 -6.42
C LEU A 469 18.10 9.03 -6.94
N GLY A 470 19.16 9.84 -6.99
CA GLY A 470 19.12 11.18 -7.54
C GLY A 470 18.87 11.19 -9.05
N THR A 471 18.63 12.36 -9.61
CA THR A 471 18.38 12.53 -11.06
C THR A 471 19.59 12.22 -11.92
N ASP A 472 20.78 12.24 -11.32
CA ASP A 472 22.05 11.81 -11.94
C ASP A 472 22.14 10.28 -12.11
N GLY A 473 21.24 9.53 -11.50
CA GLY A 473 21.23 8.07 -11.51
C GLY A 473 22.37 7.44 -10.71
N GLN A 474 23.14 8.21 -9.93
CA GLN A 474 24.34 7.74 -9.22
C GLN A 474 24.26 7.95 -7.71
N ALA A 475 23.97 9.15 -7.25
CA ALA A 475 23.93 9.46 -5.83
C ALA A 475 22.59 9.15 -5.18
N LEU A 476 22.63 8.74 -3.90
CA LEU A 476 21.42 8.64 -3.06
C LEU A 476 21.11 10.02 -2.51
N VAL A 477 19.87 10.47 -2.70
CA VAL A 477 19.35 11.72 -2.14
C VAL A 477 18.19 11.44 -1.19
N PRO A 478 17.98 12.30 -0.17
CA PRO A 478 16.85 12.14 0.73
C PRO A 478 15.52 12.07 0.00
N ALA A 479 14.66 11.18 0.45
CA ALA A 479 13.30 11.07 -0.03
C ALA A 479 12.31 11.27 1.13
N HIS A 480 11.12 11.74 0.77
CA HIS A 480 10.04 11.93 1.71
C HIS A 480 9.47 10.59 2.19
N ASN A 481 9.18 10.51 3.49
CA ASN A 481 8.38 9.45 4.07
C ASN A 481 7.05 10.05 4.57
N ALA A 482 5.97 9.74 3.88
CA ALA A 482 4.65 10.29 4.17
C ALA A 482 4.14 9.97 5.60
N PHE A 483 4.67 8.93 6.24
CA PHE A 483 4.29 8.51 7.58
C PHE A 483 5.18 9.10 8.69
N LEU A 484 6.23 9.83 8.33
CA LEU A 484 7.09 10.51 9.30
C LEU A 484 6.86 12.02 9.19
N THR A 485 6.12 12.60 10.13
CA THR A 485 5.96 14.06 10.23
C THR A 485 7.21 14.68 10.85
N SER A 486 7.57 15.88 10.41
CA SER A 486 8.60 16.71 11.07
C SER A 486 8.09 17.28 12.39
N ASP A 487 6.78 17.45 12.55
CA ASP A 487 6.14 17.95 13.75
C ASP A 487 5.79 16.79 14.69
N PRO A 488 6.40 16.70 15.88
CA PRO A 488 6.10 15.64 16.85
C PRO A 488 4.67 15.72 17.41
N ASP A 489 4.04 16.91 17.35
CA ASP A 489 2.68 17.12 17.87
C ASP A 489 1.59 16.68 16.88
N ILE A 490 1.93 16.51 15.60
CA ILE A 490 1.02 15.93 14.63
C ILE A 490 0.96 14.41 14.82
N ARG A 491 -0.13 13.96 15.42
CA ARG A 491 -0.42 12.55 15.59
C ARG A 491 -1.16 12.03 14.36
N ARG A 492 -0.53 11.12 13.62
CA ARG A 492 -1.17 10.44 12.51
C ARG A 492 -2.10 9.34 12.99
N GLU A 493 -3.11 9.03 12.19
CA GLU A 493 -3.96 7.87 12.44
C GLU A 493 -3.20 6.55 12.21
N ALA A 494 -3.57 5.54 12.99
CA ALA A 494 -2.96 4.22 12.93
C ALA A 494 -3.43 3.46 11.68
N GLU A 495 -2.70 3.58 10.56
CA GLU A 495 -3.04 2.95 9.28
C GLU A 495 -2.83 1.41 9.35
N PRO A 496 -3.92 0.60 9.25
CA PRO A 496 -3.85 -0.85 9.37
C PRO A 496 -3.10 -1.55 8.24
N SER A 497 -3.06 -0.93 7.05
CA SER A 497 -2.40 -1.53 5.88
C SER A 497 -0.91 -1.26 5.81
N GLY A 498 -0.37 -0.28 6.62
CA GLY A 498 1.03 0.08 6.41
C GLY A 498 1.65 1.15 7.30
N GLY A 499 1.05 1.51 8.44
CA GLY A 499 1.48 2.70 9.21
C GLY A 499 2.57 2.50 10.25
N LEU A 500 2.96 1.26 10.61
CA LEU A 500 3.87 0.98 11.72
C LEU A 500 5.34 1.30 11.40
N PHE A 501 6.03 1.76 12.44
CA PHE A 501 7.48 1.77 12.57
C PHE A 501 7.91 0.62 13.48
N SER A 502 9.06 -0.01 13.21
CA SER A 502 9.58 -1.12 14.01
C SER A 502 11.08 -1.33 13.81
N THR A 503 11.67 -2.20 14.62
CA THR A 503 13.04 -2.72 14.48
C THR A 503 13.04 -4.14 13.93
N ALA A 504 14.20 -4.60 13.45
CA ALA A 504 14.37 -6.00 13.03
C ALA A 504 14.12 -6.97 14.19
N ALA A 505 14.55 -6.62 15.40
CA ALA A 505 14.38 -7.46 16.60
C ALA A 505 12.91 -7.58 17.02
N ASP A 506 12.13 -6.49 16.98
CA ASP A 506 10.71 -6.53 17.31
C ASP A 506 9.93 -7.36 16.28
N MET A 507 10.23 -7.17 14.99
CA MET A 507 9.61 -7.98 13.94
C MET A 507 9.98 -9.47 14.07
N ALA A 508 11.19 -9.80 14.48
CA ALA A 508 11.58 -11.18 14.76
C ALA A 508 10.74 -11.81 15.88
N ARG A 509 10.36 -11.06 16.93
CA ARG A 509 9.45 -11.53 18.00
C ARG A 509 8.07 -11.85 17.44
N PHE A 510 7.53 -10.97 16.62
CA PHE A 510 6.24 -11.18 15.96
C PHE A 510 6.29 -12.42 15.04
N TYR A 511 7.30 -12.54 14.21
CA TYR A 511 7.44 -13.70 13.32
C TYR A 511 7.70 -15.00 14.08
N GLN A 512 8.43 -14.96 15.21
CA GLN A 512 8.63 -16.13 16.04
C GLN A 512 7.33 -16.59 16.69
N MET A 513 6.48 -15.67 17.14
CA MET A 513 5.12 -15.98 17.61
C MET A 513 4.33 -16.72 16.52
N VAL A 514 4.37 -16.23 15.29
CA VAL A 514 3.66 -16.88 14.17
C VAL A 514 4.26 -18.25 13.87
N LEU A 515 5.60 -18.39 13.79
CA LEU A 515 6.29 -19.66 13.56
C LEU A 515 5.95 -20.70 14.63
N ASN A 516 5.74 -20.28 15.87
CA ASN A 516 5.35 -21.13 17.00
C ASN A 516 3.85 -21.42 17.05
N GLY A 517 3.09 -21.14 15.99
CA GLY A 517 1.64 -21.39 15.98
C GLY A 517 0.86 -20.49 16.91
N GLY A 518 1.30 -19.23 17.07
CA GLY A 518 0.57 -18.19 17.81
C GLY A 518 1.00 -18.01 19.26
N GLU A 519 2.15 -18.54 19.67
CA GLU A 519 2.67 -18.45 21.03
C GLU A 519 4.09 -17.91 21.08
N PHE A 520 4.38 -17.05 22.06
CA PHE A 520 5.72 -16.54 22.30
C PHE A 520 5.93 -16.35 23.81
N ASP A 521 7.06 -16.85 24.31
CA ASP A 521 7.47 -16.77 25.74
C ASP A 521 6.35 -17.19 26.72
N GLY A 522 5.67 -18.31 26.40
CA GLY A 522 4.58 -18.86 27.21
C GLY A 522 3.25 -18.07 27.11
N LYS A 523 3.18 -17.04 26.29
CA LYS A 523 1.97 -16.26 26.05
C LYS A 523 1.34 -16.64 24.72
N ARG A 524 0.08 -17.06 24.74
CA ARG A 524 -0.70 -17.28 23.53
C ARG A 524 -1.33 -15.97 23.07
N ILE A 525 -1.01 -15.58 21.86
CA ILE A 525 -1.50 -14.36 21.20
C ILE A 525 -2.71 -14.69 20.32
N VAL A 526 -2.62 -15.77 19.56
CA VAL A 526 -3.64 -16.24 18.62
C VAL A 526 -3.60 -17.76 18.57
N SER A 527 -4.69 -18.43 18.16
CA SER A 527 -4.71 -19.89 18.06
C SER A 527 -3.81 -20.40 16.93
N ALA A 528 -3.35 -21.65 17.04
CA ALA A 528 -2.62 -22.31 15.96
C ALA A 528 -3.47 -22.43 14.68
N LYS A 529 -4.80 -22.61 14.84
CA LYS A 529 -5.75 -22.61 13.73
C LYS A 529 -5.78 -21.24 13.04
N GLY A 530 -5.80 -20.15 13.81
CA GLY A 530 -5.75 -18.78 13.27
C GLY A 530 -4.47 -18.53 12.48
N VAL A 531 -3.31 -18.96 13.01
CA VAL A 531 -2.02 -18.86 12.29
C VAL A 531 -2.08 -19.63 10.97
N THR A 532 -2.53 -20.88 10.99
CA THR A 532 -2.65 -21.70 9.77
C THR A 532 -3.57 -21.02 8.76
N GLU A 533 -4.70 -20.49 9.21
CA GLU A 533 -5.70 -19.84 8.35
C GLU A 533 -5.14 -18.58 7.66
N MET A 534 -4.41 -17.73 8.40
CA MET A 534 -3.91 -16.49 7.82
C MET A 534 -2.69 -16.65 6.91
N THR A 535 -1.89 -17.73 7.08
CA THR A 535 -0.65 -17.94 6.33
C THR A 535 -0.78 -18.87 5.12
N LYS A 536 -1.84 -19.69 5.06
CA LYS A 536 -2.08 -20.57 3.91
C LYS A 536 -2.45 -19.77 2.66
N PRO A 537 -2.15 -20.27 1.44
CA PRO A 537 -2.61 -19.64 0.21
C PRO A 537 -4.14 -19.66 0.13
N HIS A 538 -4.71 -18.56 -0.37
CA HIS A 538 -6.12 -18.43 -0.70
C HIS A 538 -6.34 -18.59 -2.21
N ALA A 539 -7.56 -18.36 -2.70
CA ALA A 539 -7.89 -18.52 -4.10
C ALA A 539 -8.75 -17.34 -4.60
N ALA A 540 -8.55 -16.98 -5.87
CA ALA A 540 -9.44 -16.13 -6.63
C ALA A 540 -9.93 -16.90 -7.86
N SER A 541 -11.24 -16.84 -8.15
CA SER A 541 -11.88 -17.67 -9.20
C SER A 541 -11.49 -19.16 -9.14
N GLY A 542 -11.34 -19.72 -7.94
CA GLY A 542 -10.94 -21.11 -7.72
C GLY A 542 -9.48 -21.42 -8.00
N LYS A 543 -8.64 -20.45 -8.37
CA LYS A 543 -7.21 -20.62 -8.60
C LYS A 543 -6.40 -20.15 -7.39
N PRO A 544 -5.38 -20.90 -6.95
CA PRO A 544 -4.49 -20.45 -5.88
C PRO A 544 -3.81 -19.12 -6.21
N ILE A 545 -3.76 -18.23 -5.22
CA ILE A 545 -3.02 -16.97 -5.27
C ILE A 545 -1.82 -17.02 -4.33
N GLN A 546 -0.77 -16.23 -4.61
CA GLN A 546 0.42 -16.15 -3.75
C GLN A 546 0.16 -15.33 -2.46
N TYR A 547 -1.06 -15.38 -1.95
CA TYR A 547 -1.46 -14.57 -0.81
C TYR A 547 -2.39 -15.33 0.13
N GLY A 548 -2.12 -15.18 1.43
CA GLY A 548 -2.99 -15.63 2.52
C GLY A 548 -3.89 -14.48 2.98
N LEU A 549 -4.10 -14.37 4.29
CA LEU A 549 -4.80 -13.23 4.88
C LEU A 549 -3.76 -12.26 5.45
N GLY A 550 -3.31 -11.28 4.65
CA GLY A 550 -2.27 -10.32 5.00
C GLY A 550 -0.83 -10.85 4.87
N TRP A 551 -0.60 -11.96 4.18
CA TRP A 551 0.70 -12.62 4.04
C TRP A 551 0.92 -13.09 2.60
N PHE A 552 2.07 -12.78 2.01
CA PHE A 552 2.55 -13.49 0.83
C PHE A 552 3.03 -14.88 1.20
N ASN A 553 2.98 -15.82 0.26
CA ASN A 553 3.49 -17.20 0.43
C ASN A 553 4.21 -17.69 -0.84
N ASN A 554 4.99 -18.75 -0.69
CA ASN A 554 5.75 -19.40 -1.76
C ASN A 554 5.05 -20.63 -2.35
N ALA A 555 3.79 -20.85 -2.03
CA ALA A 555 3.08 -22.08 -2.40
C ALA A 555 2.69 -22.19 -3.89
N THR A 556 3.05 -21.24 -4.73
CA THR A 556 2.82 -21.27 -6.18
C THR A 556 4.14 -21.43 -6.95
N GLU A 557 4.06 -21.81 -8.22
CA GLU A 557 5.25 -22.04 -9.08
C GLU A 557 6.20 -20.83 -9.13
N LYS A 558 5.65 -19.62 -9.16
CA LYS A 558 6.46 -18.38 -9.09
C LYS A 558 6.67 -17.97 -7.65
N LYS A 559 7.80 -18.33 -7.07
CA LYS A 559 8.15 -17.98 -5.68
C LYS A 559 8.38 -16.48 -5.50
N VAL A 560 7.87 -15.93 -4.41
CA VAL A 560 8.17 -14.54 -3.98
C VAL A 560 9.61 -14.45 -3.45
N THR A 561 10.08 -15.52 -2.78
CA THR A 561 11.44 -15.65 -2.23
C THR A 561 12.05 -16.98 -2.67
N PRO A 562 12.81 -17.01 -3.79
CA PRO A 562 13.30 -18.26 -4.37
C PRO A 562 14.18 -19.12 -3.46
N HIS A 563 14.88 -18.51 -2.49
CA HIS A 563 15.80 -19.21 -1.60
C HIS A 563 15.12 -19.86 -0.38
N MET A 564 13.82 -19.58 -0.17
CA MET A 564 13.04 -20.14 0.93
C MET A 564 12.20 -21.33 0.48
N SER A 565 11.71 -22.14 1.42
CA SER A 565 10.86 -23.31 1.12
C SER A 565 9.50 -22.92 0.54
N ASP A 566 8.78 -23.90 -0.03
CA ASP A 566 7.44 -23.70 -0.59
C ASP A 566 6.40 -23.37 0.47
N LYS A 567 6.65 -23.76 1.73
CA LYS A 567 5.77 -23.43 2.86
C LYS A 567 6.06 -22.08 3.52
N SER A 568 7.06 -21.39 3.02
CA SER A 568 7.45 -20.10 3.58
C SER A 568 6.44 -18.99 3.24
N PHE A 569 6.34 -18.05 4.13
CA PHE A 569 5.44 -16.89 4.02
C PHE A 569 6.07 -15.66 4.68
N GLY A 570 5.59 -14.48 4.30
CA GLY A 570 6.09 -13.22 4.84
C GLY A 570 5.47 -12.02 4.16
N HIS A 571 6.06 -10.86 4.35
CA HIS A 571 5.64 -9.64 3.68
C HIS A 571 6.80 -8.67 3.47
N GLY A 572 6.76 -7.91 2.38
CA GLY A 572 7.64 -6.78 2.15
C GLY A 572 6.97 -5.45 2.46
N GLY A 573 7.75 -4.43 2.74
CA GLY A 573 7.29 -3.05 2.87
C GLY A 573 7.62 -2.20 1.63
N ALA A 574 6.83 -1.16 1.39
CA ALA A 574 6.95 -0.29 0.21
C ALA A 574 8.35 0.33 0.02
N PHE A 575 9.10 0.53 1.12
CA PHE A 575 10.45 1.12 1.08
C PHE A 575 11.56 0.08 1.21
N GLY A 576 11.26 -1.20 0.89
CA GLY A 576 12.25 -2.26 0.77
C GLY A 576 12.43 -3.10 2.02
N THR A 577 11.78 -2.82 3.14
CA THR A 577 11.78 -3.70 4.32
C THR A 577 11.19 -5.06 3.94
N HIS A 578 11.66 -6.13 4.57
CA HIS A 578 11.24 -7.48 4.25
C HIS A 578 11.38 -8.40 5.46
N GLY A 579 10.36 -9.20 5.75
CA GLY A 579 10.36 -10.20 6.80
C GLY A 579 9.71 -11.48 6.31
N TRP A 580 10.38 -12.62 6.54
CA TRP A 580 9.95 -13.90 5.99
C TRP A 580 10.18 -15.03 6.99
N VAL A 581 9.23 -15.96 7.03
CA VAL A 581 9.20 -17.13 7.92
C VAL A 581 9.24 -18.39 7.07
N ASP A 582 10.15 -19.31 7.37
CA ASP A 582 10.26 -20.62 6.76
C ASP A 582 10.00 -21.71 7.80
N PRO A 583 8.78 -22.29 7.86
CA PRO A 583 8.44 -23.32 8.84
C PRO A 583 9.23 -24.62 8.66
N GLU A 584 9.60 -25.00 7.43
CA GLU A 584 10.37 -26.22 7.17
C GLU A 584 11.79 -26.09 7.69
N LYS A 585 12.39 -24.91 7.49
CA LYS A 585 13.72 -24.61 8.01
C LYS A 585 13.69 -24.09 9.44
N LYS A 586 12.52 -23.87 10.05
CA LYS A 586 12.35 -23.19 11.33
C LYS A 586 13.18 -21.89 11.39
N MET A 587 13.13 -21.13 10.34
CA MET A 587 13.99 -19.96 10.11
C MET A 587 13.15 -18.69 9.91
N ILE A 588 13.64 -17.59 10.45
CA ILE A 588 13.11 -16.26 10.19
C ILE A 588 14.25 -15.40 9.64
N VAL A 589 13.95 -14.61 8.63
CA VAL A 589 14.85 -13.60 8.08
C VAL A 589 14.16 -12.24 8.13
N VAL A 590 14.87 -11.23 8.61
CA VAL A 590 14.40 -9.84 8.62
C VAL A 590 15.46 -8.97 7.97
N TYR A 591 15.03 -8.23 6.97
CA TYR A 591 15.86 -7.31 6.19
C TYR A 591 15.22 -5.93 6.22
N MET A 592 15.96 -4.92 6.67
CA MET A 592 15.45 -3.57 6.86
C MET A 592 16.28 -2.55 6.10
N VAL A 593 15.66 -1.84 5.18
CA VAL A 593 16.17 -0.66 4.46
C VAL A 593 15.09 0.40 4.36
N GLN A 594 15.45 1.62 3.96
CA GLN A 594 14.51 2.71 3.66
C GLN A 594 14.83 3.32 2.30
N ASN A 595 14.38 2.64 1.24
CA ASN A 595 14.61 3.04 -0.15
C ASN A 595 13.31 3.29 -0.91
N VAL A 596 13.26 4.37 -1.67
CA VAL A 596 12.20 4.61 -2.66
C VAL A 596 12.74 4.26 -4.05
N LEU A 597 12.20 3.20 -4.67
CA LEU A 597 12.43 2.84 -6.08
C LEU A 597 13.90 2.91 -6.55
N VAL A 598 14.84 2.47 -5.70
CA VAL A 598 16.24 2.38 -6.12
C VAL A 598 16.39 1.22 -7.11
N PRO A 599 16.84 1.46 -8.36
CA PRO A 599 17.07 0.41 -9.34
C PRO A 599 18.00 -0.66 -8.77
N LYS A 600 17.65 -1.94 -8.99
CA LYS A 600 18.39 -3.08 -8.43
C LYS A 600 18.50 -3.09 -6.89
N GLY A 601 17.74 -2.27 -6.17
CA GLY A 601 17.70 -2.29 -4.71
C GLY A 601 17.28 -3.65 -4.13
N GLY A 602 16.58 -4.47 -4.90
CA GLY A 602 16.27 -5.86 -4.57
C GLY A 602 17.50 -6.78 -4.50
N GLU A 603 18.61 -6.46 -5.17
CA GLU A 603 19.83 -7.29 -5.15
C GLU A 603 20.40 -7.47 -3.73
N LEU A 604 20.33 -6.44 -2.89
CA LEU A 604 20.73 -6.52 -1.48
C LEU A 604 19.91 -7.56 -0.72
N ARG A 605 18.59 -7.50 -0.87
CA ARG A 605 17.66 -8.44 -0.22
C ARG A 605 17.92 -9.87 -0.71
N ASP A 606 17.98 -10.04 -2.03
CA ASP A 606 18.11 -11.36 -2.63
C ASP A 606 19.46 -12.01 -2.25
N LYS A 607 20.55 -11.21 -2.20
CA LYS A 607 21.86 -11.69 -1.72
C LYS A 607 21.85 -12.05 -0.24
N PHE A 608 21.17 -11.27 0.59
CA PHE A 608 20.98 -11.62 2.00
C PHE A 608 20.23 -12.93 2.17
N LEU A 609 19.10 -13.10 1.44
CA LEU A 609 18.29 -14.33 1.50
C LEU A 609 19.07 -15.56 1.01
N GLU A 610 19.84 -15.42 -0.07
CA GLU A 610 20.72 -16.48 -0.60
C GLU A 610 21.72 -16.95 0.48
N LEU A 611 22.43 -16.01 1.10
CA LEU A 611 23.45 -16.34 2.11
C LEU A 611 22.82 -16.94 3.37
N ALA A 612 21.74 -16.36 3.86
CA ALA A 612 21.04 -16.83 5.06
C ALA A 612 20.46 -18.25 4.84
N ALA A 613 19.75 -18.47 3.74
CA ALA A 613 19.18 -19.79 3.42
C ALA A 613 20.26 -20.84 3.10
N GLY A 614 21.34 -20.43 2.42
CA GLY A 614 22.48 -21.30 2.11
C GLY A 614 23.35 -21.66 3.32
N ALA A 615 23.18 -20.96 4.46
CA ALA A 615 23.89 -21.28 5.71
C ALA A 615 23.25 -22.44 6.48
N VAL A 616 22.06 -22.88 6.15
CA VAL A 616 21.42 -24.07 6.74
C VAL A 616 22.19 -25.32 6.30
N LYS A 617 22.62 -26.16 7.28
CA LYS A 617 23.34 -27.43 7.06
C LYS A 617 22.36 -28.56 6.87
#